data_7bd5d858fb3ca996c902c92a6b443faa
#
_entry.id   7bd5d858fb3ca996c902c92a6b443faa
#
_cell.length_a   1.000
_cell.length_b   1.000
_cell.length_c   1.000
_cell.angle_alpha   90.00
_cell.angle_beta   90.00
_cell.angle_gamma   90.00
#
_symmetry.space_group_name_H-M   'P 1'
#
loop_
_entity.id
_entity.type
_entity.pdbx_description
1 polymer ?
#
loop_
_entity_poly.entity_id
_entity_poly.type
_entity_poly.pdbx_seq_one_letter_code
_entity_poly.pdbx_strand_id
1 'polypeptide(L)'
;GGGFPGLPIAILQPKREVVLLDRSEKKTAFLRQVVIELDIKNVTIITTRLEHYQPSNQFDVIVTRAFSELELFVKNASRLCKPHGRLLAMKGQYPAAELDSLPRSLVMKVTKLKVPSLKAERHVVELLPNF
;
A
#
# COMPACT_ATOMS: atom_id res chain seq x y z
N GLY A 1 -6.81 0.10 0.35
CA GLY A 1 -8.25 0.22 0.23
C GLY A 1 -8.76 -0.08 -1.16
N GLY A 2 -9.96 -0.67 -1.26
CA GLY A 2 -10.60 -0.95 -2.54
C GLY A 2 -9.88 -1.96 -3.43
N GLY A 3 -8.83 -2.60 -2.95
CA GLY A 3 -8.07 -3.59 -3.70
C GLY A 3 -7.02 -3.03 -4.65
N PHE A 4 -6.80 -1.73 -4.67
CA PHE A 4 -5.83 -1.08 -5.54
C PHE A 4 -4.70 -0.47 -4.74
N PRO A 5 -3.43 -0.63 -5.19
CA PRO A 5 -3.00 -1.33 -6.40
C PRO A 5 -2.80 -2.85 -6.22
N GLY A 6 -3.12 -3.42 -5.05
CA GLY A 6 -2.80 -4.81 -4.72
C GLY A 6 -3.41 -5.85 -5.66
N LEU A 7 -4.67 -5.68 -6.04
CA LEU A 7 -5.36 -6.64 -6.90
C LEU A 7 -4.75 -6.73 -8.31
N PRO A 8 -4.49 -5.62 -9.01
CA PRO A 8 -3.75 -5.67 -10.27
C PRO A 8 -2.36 -6.31 -10.16
N ILE A 9 -1.64 -6.02 -9.07
CA ILE A 9 -0.32 -6.63 -8.84
C ILE A 9 -0.45 -8.15 -8.73
N ALA A 10 -1.43 -8.64 -7.98
CA ALA A 10 -1.67 -10.07 -7.82
C ALA A 10 -1.96 -10.76 -9.16
N ILE A 11 -2.76 -10.12 -10.01
CA ILE A 11 -3.11 -10.64 -11.32
C ILE A 11 -1.88 -10.73 -12.23
N LEU A 12 -1.07 -9.68 -12.24
CA LEU A 12 0.13 -9.59 -13.09
C LEU A 12 1.29 -10.44 -12.58
N GLN A 13 1.32 -10.76 -11.30
CA GLN A 13 2.38 -11.53 -10.66
C GLN A 13 1.80 -12.71 -9.86
N PRO A 14 1.34 -13.75 -10.55
CA PRO A 14 0.58 -14.83 -9.90
C PRO A 14 1.39 -15.67 -8.91
N LYS A 15 2.71 -15.58 -8.93
CA LYS A 15 3.57 -16.26 -7.96
C LYS A 15 3.84 -15.46 -6.70
N ARG A 16 3.43 -14.19 -6.68
CA ARG A 16 3.62 -13.31 -5.52
C ARG A 16 2.43 -13.42 -4.59
N GLU A 17 2.70 -13.64 -3.30
CA GLU A 17 1.68 -13.60 -2.27
C GLU A 17 1.27 -12.14 -2.00
N VAL A 18 -0.01 -11.83 -2.11
CA VAL A 18 -0.54 -10.48 -1.89
C VAL A 18 -1.60 -10.51 -0.80
N VAL A 19 -1.47 -9.63 0.17
CA VAL A 19 -2.48 -9.42 1.20
C VAL A 19 -3.16 -8.09 0.96
N LEU A 20 -4.48 -8.12 0.87
CA LEU A 20 -5.32 -6.92 0.77
C LEU A 20 -5.94 -6.65 2.13
N LEU A 21 -5.71 -5.46 2.64
CA LEU A 21 -6.18 -5.04 3.96
C LEU A 21 -7.14 -3.86 3.82
N ASP A 22 -8.33 -3.98 4.39
CA ASP A 22 -9.29 -2.88 4.50
C ASP A 22 -10.12 -3.05 5.76
N ARG A 23 -10.48 -1.94 6.39
CA ARG A 23 -11.33 -1.97 7.59
C ARG A 23 -12.81 -2.18 7.27
N SER A 24 -13.23 -1.95 6.04
CA SER A 24 -14.62 -2.02 5.62
C SER A 24 -15.01 -3.45 5.25
N GLU A 25 -15.94 -4.04 5.99
CA GLU A 25 -16.48 -5.37 5.66
C GLU A 25 -17.16 -5.38 4.31
N LYS A 26 -17.82 -4.30 3.94
CA LYS A 26 -18.48 -4.17 2.63
C LYS A 26 -17.46 -4.23 1.50
N LYS A 27 -16.35 -3.51 1.62
CA LYS A 27 -15.30 -3.51 0.60
C LYS A 27 -14.59 -4.85 0.52
N THR A 28 -14.27 -5.46 1.66
CA THR A 28 -13.61 -6.77 1.67
C THR A 28 -14.51 -7.88 1.17
N ALA A 29 -15.82 -7.83 1.45
CA ALA A 29 -16.78 -8.78 0.89
C ALA A 29 -16.82 -8.70 -0.64
N PHE A 30 -16.82 -7.48 -1.19
CA PHE A 30 -16.74 -7.26 -2.64
C PHE A 30 -15.44 -7.82 -3.21
N LEU A 31 -14.30 -7.57 -2.56
CA LEU A 31 -13.00 -8.10 -3.00
C LEU A 31 -12.98 -9.63 -3.00
N ARG A 32 -13.56 -10.27 -1.98
CA ARG A 32 -13.65 -11.74 -1.94
C ARG A 32 -14.45 -12.27 -3.11
N GLN A 33 -15.53 -11.60 -3.46
CA GLN A 33 -16.34 -11.99 -4.62
C GLN A 33 -15.55 -11.87 -5.93
N VAL A 34 -14.81 -10.78 -6.10
CA VAL A 34 -13.97 -10.57 -7.29
C VAL A 34 -12.88 -11.65 -7.39
N VAL A 35 -12.23 -11.97 -6.28
CA VAL A 35 -11.18 -12.99 -6.23
C VAL A 35 -11.73 -14.36 -6.61
N ILE A 36 -12.93 -14.70 -6.17
CA ILE A 36 -13.60 -15.96 -6.52
C ILE A 36 -13.94 -15.99 -8.01
N GLU A 37 -14.58 -14.95 -8.52
CA GLU A 37 -15.03 -14.90 -9.91
C GLU A 37 -13.88 -14.90 -10.92
N LEU A 38 -12.77 -14.26 -10.58
CA LEU A 38 -11.59 -14.21 -11.44
C LEU A 38 -10.60 -15.36 -11.16
N ASP A 39 -10.92 -16.23 -10.23
CA ASP A 39 -10.07 -17.37 -9.83
C ASP A 39 -8.64 -16.94 -9.48
N ILE A 40 -8.52 -15.88 -8.66
CA ILE A 40 -7.23 -15.36 -8.21
C ILE A 40 -6.79 -16.15 -6.98
N LYS A 41 -5.64 -16.83 -7.05
CA LYS A 41 -5.22 -17.80 -6.02
C LYS A 41 -4.16 -17.28 -5.07
N ASN A 42 -3.54 -16.13 -5.36
CA ASN A 42 -2.42 -15.59 -4.60
C ASN A 42 -2.80 -14.37 -3.73
N VAL A 43 -4.08 -14.22 -3.42
CA VAL A 43 -4.59 -13.09 -2.63
C VAL A 43 -5.24 -13.61 -1.35
N THR A 44 -4.86 -12.98 -0.24
CA THR A 44 -5.53 -13.12 1.06
C THR A 44 -6.16 -11.79 1.41
N ILE A 45 -7.42 -11.81 1.84
CA ILE A 45 -8.17 -10.59 2.17
C ILE A 45 -8.43 -10.56 3.66
N ILE A 46 -8.02 -9.47 4.30
CA ILE A 46 -8.14 -9.28 5.75
C ILE A 46 -8.98 -8.03 6.02
N THR A 47 -9.99 -8.17 6.86
CA THR A 47 -10.83 -7.05 7.30
C THR A 47 -10.39 -6.60 8.67
N THR A 48 -9.58 -5.56 8.72
CA THR A 48 -9.14 -4.93 9.97
C THR A 48 -8.49 -3.58 9.67
N ARG A 49 -8.22 -2.83 10.72
CA ARG A 49 -7.43 -1.60 10.61
C ARG A 49 -5.95 -1.94 10.57
N LEU A 50 -5.18 -1.11 9.88
CA LEU A 50 -3.72 -1.31 9.75
C LEU A 50 -3.05 -1.44 11.13
N GLU A 51 -3.40 -0.57 12.07
CA GLU A 51 -2.82 -0.54 13.41
C GLU A 51 -3.17 -1.78 14.27
N HIS A 52 -4.20 -2.51 13.90
CA HIS A 52 -4.62 -3.72 14.63
C HIS A 52 -4.19 -5.02 13.95
N TYR A 53 -3.59 -4.95 12.79
CA TYR A 53 -3.19 -6.15 12.05
C TYR A 53 -1.96 -6.79 12.70
N GLN A 54 -2.06 -8.08 12.99
CA GLN A 54 -1.02 -8.88 13.65
C GLN A 54 -0.70 -10.12 12.82
N PRO A 55 -0.02 -9.98 11.68
CA PRO A 55 0.33 -11.14 10.86
C PRO A 55 1.49 -11.96 11.48
N SER A 56 1.62 -13.21 11.05
CA SER A 56 2.71 -14.08 11.47
C SER A 56 4.06 -13.65 10.90
N ASN A 57 4.07 -13.07 9.70
CA ASN A 57 5.28 -12.69 8.98
C ASN A 57 5.19 -11.23 8.54
N GLN A 58 6.35 -10.59 8.48
CA GLN A 58 6.49 -9.26 7.92
C GLN A 58 6.49 -9.29 6.40
N PHE A 59 6.23 -8.14 5.79
CA PHE A 59 6.14 -7.99 4.35
C PHE A 59 7.39 -7.34 3.76
N ASP A 60 7.70 -7.70 2.53
CA ASP A 60 8.81 -7.09 1.78
C ASP A 60 8.44 -5.69 1.30
N VAL A 61 7.18 -5.51 0.88
CA VAL A 61 6.67 -4.24 0.37
C VAL A 61 5.27 -4.01 0.89
N ILE A 62 5.01 -2.82 1.37
CA ILE A 62 3.67 -2.39 1.80
C ILE A 62 3.30 -1.16 0.98
N VAL A 63 2.17 -1.25 0.28
CA VAL A 63 1.70 -0.18 -0.62
C VAL A 63 0.39 0.37 -0.10
N THR A 64 0.27 1.69 -0.10
CA THR A 64 -0.99 2.36 0.20
C THR A 64 -1.34 3.38 -0.89
N ARG A 65 -2.64 3.60 -1.04
CA ARG A 65 -3.20 4.64 -1.90
C ARG A 65 -4.16 5.50 -1.07
N ALA A 66 -4.10 6.81 -1.31
CA ALA A 66 -5.03 7.75 -0.65
C ALA A 66 -5.04 7.66 0.88
N PHE A 67 -3.92 7.27 1.49
CA PHE A 67 -3.76 7.31 2.93
C PHE A 67 -3.64 8.78 3.35
N SER A 68 -4.20 9.12 4.51
CA SER A 68 -4.31 10.53 4.93
C SER A 68 -2.95 11.22 5.07
N GLU A 69 -2.01 10.61 5.79
CA GLU A 69 -0.72 11.22 6.08
C GLU A 69 0.42 10.20 5.99
N LEU A 70 1.55 10.62 5.41
CA LEU A 70 2.74 9.79 5.30
C LEU A 70 3.30 9.39 6.66
N GLU A 71 3.33 10.32 7.61
CA GLU A 71 3.82 10.06 8.96
C GLU A 71 3.03 8.94 9.65
N LEU A 72 1.71 9.00 9.56
CA LEU A 72 0.84 7.99 10.14
C LEU A 72 1.02 6.64 9.45
N PHE A 73 1.18 6.64 8.14
CA PHE A 73 1.44 5.42 7.37
C PHE A 73 2.77 4.78 7.81
N VAL A 74 3.85 5.55 7.87
CA VAL A 74 5.15 5.06 8.32
C VAL A 74 5.04 4.48 9.74
N LYS A 75 4.39 5.21 10.65
CA LYS A 75 4.21 4.77 12.04
C LYS A 75 3.49 3.42 12.13
N ASN A 76 2.40 3.26 11.41
CA ASN A 76 1.55 2.07 11.53
C ASN A 76 2.03 0.89 10.69
N ALA A 77 2.71 1.14 9.57
CA ALA A 77 3.15 0.09 8.66
C ALA A 77 4.57 -0.42 8.93
N SER A 78 5.42 0.36 9.60
CA SER A 78 6.83 -0.02 9.79
C SER A 78 7.00 -1.35 10.51
N ARG A 79 6.20 -1.62 11.54
CA ARG A 79 6.26 -2.89 12.29
C ARG A 79 5.88 -4.10 11.43
N LEU A 80 5.16 -3.88 10.34
CA LEU A 80 4.71 -4.93 9.42
C LEU A 80 5.70 -5.16 8.28
N CYS A 81 6.69 -4.30 8.13
CA CYS A 81 7.66 -4.31 7.05
C CYS A 81 8.98 -4.91 7.52
N LYS A 82 9.59 -5.74 6.67
CA LYS A 82 10.93 -6.26 6.93
C LYS A 82 11.94 -5.10 6.96
N PRO A 83 13.07 -5.25 7.69
CA PRO A 83 14.09 -4.19 7.76
C PRO A 83 14.61 -3.72 6.40
N HIS A 84 14.71 -4.63 5.45
CA HIS A 84 15.16 -4.31 4.08
C HIS A 84 14.00 -4.04 3.12
N GLY A 85 12.79 -3.96 3.65
CA GLY A 85 11.59 -3.73 2.86
C GLY A 85 11.39 -2.27 2.49
N ARG A 86 10.29 -2.01 1.83
CA ARG A 86 9.92 -0.65 1.39
C ARG A 86 8.45 -0.37 1.68
N LEU A 87 8.19 0.88 2.06
CA LEU A 87 6.86 1.42 2.16
C LEU A 87 6.63 2.32 0.94
N LEU A 88 5.57 2.07 0.21
CA LEU A 88 5.23 2.84 -1.00
C LEU A 88 3.90 3.55 -0.78
N ALA A 89 3.90 4.86 -0.88
CA ALA A 89 2.68 5.65 -0.78
C ALA A 89 2.37 6.30 -2.14
N MET A 90 1.19 6.01 -2.66
CA MET A 90 0.72 6.62 -3.91
C MET A 90 -0.04 7.90 -3.57
N LYS A 91 0.44 9.02 -4.07
CA LYS A 91 -0.13 10.34 -3.86
C LYS A 91 -0.54 10.97 -5.19
N GLY A 92 -1.50 11.89 -5.15
CA GLY A 92 -1.86 12.71 -6.30
C GLY A 92 -0.78 13.76 -6.55
N GLN A 93 -0.91 14.89 -5.88
CA GLN A 93 0.07 15.98 -5.97
C GLN A 93 1.33 15.65 -5.15
N TYR A 94 2.44 16.32 -5.48
CA TYR A 94 3.66 16.22 -4.69
C TYR A 94 3.38 16.61 -3.24
N PRO A 95 3.60 15.71 -2.26
CA PRO A 95 3.17 15.94 -0.87
C PRO A 95 4.23 16.71 -0.08
N ALA A 96 4.54 17.96 -0.46
CA ALA A 96 5.62 18.74 0.12
C ALA A 96 5.52 18.88 1.64
N ALA A 97 4.34 19.26 2.15
CA ALA A 97 4.15 19.46 3.58
C ALA A 97 4.30 18.16 4.37
N GLU A 98 3.78 17.07 3.84
CA GLU A 98 3.89 15.75 4.49
C GLU A 98 5.35 15.26 4.51
N LEU A 99 6.11 15.50 3.43
CA LEU A 99 7.52 15.13 3.34
C LEU A 99 8.36 15.94 4.34
N ASP A 100 8.04 17.21 4.55
CA ASP A 100 8.73 18.06 5.50
C ASP A 100 8.57 17.59 6.95
N SER A 101 7.48 16.90 7.27
CA SER A 101 7.24 16.38 8.61
C SER A 101 7.97 15.07 8.90
N LEU A 102 8.55 14.43 7.88
CA LEU A 102 9.27 13.17 8.02
C LEU A 102 10.79 13.41 8.15
N PRO A 103 11.49 12.54 8.93
CA PRO A 103 12.96 12.51 8.87
C PRO A 103 13.43 12.23 7.44
N ARG A 104 14.36 13.04 6.95
CA ARG A 104 14.87 12.88 5.57
C ARG A 104 15.47 11.52 5.31
N SER A 105 16.02 10.88 6.33
CA SER A 105 16.60 9.54 6.24
C SER A 105 15.57 8.47 5.86
N LEU A 106 14.29 8.73 6.07
CA LEU A 106 13.21 7.77 5.72
C LEU A 106 12.72 7.91 4.29
N VAL A 107 12.95 9.05 3.64
CA VAL A 107 12.49 9.28 2.27
C VAL A 107 13.59 8.85 1.30
N MET A 108 13.35 7.79 0.55
CA MET A 108 14.32 7.30 -0.44
C MET A 108 14.16 8.01 -1.78
N LYS A 109 12.93 8.13 -2.25
CA LYS A 109 12.66 8.62 -3.60
C LYS A 109 11.22 9.07 -3.72
N VAL A 110 10.99 10.12 -4.48
CA VAL A 110 9.67 10.54 -4.92
C VAL A 110 9.67 10.55 -6.45
N THR A 111 8.78 9.79 -7.03
CA THR A 111 8.70 9.64 -8.49
C THR A 111 7.37 10.18 -9.00
N LYS A 112 7.43 11.11 -9.95
CA LYS A 112 6.24 11.56 -10.66
C LYS A 112 5.90 10.56 -11.76
N LEU A 113 4.66 10.08 -11.75
CA LEU A 113 4.19 9.13 -12.73
C LEU A 113 3.53 9.86 -13.90
N LYS A 114 3.81 9.39 -15.10
CA LYS A 114 3.12 9.82 -16.31
C LYS A 114 2.09 8.77 -16.67
N VAL A 115 0.81 9.12 -16.52
CA VAL A 115 -0.29 8.22 -16.89
C VAL A 115 -0.90 8.76 -18.17
N PRO A 116 -0.87 7.98 -19.28
CA PRO A 116 -1.47 8.43 -20.54
C PRO A 116 -2.92 8.85 -20.35
N SER A 117 -3.29 9.98 -20.97
CA SER A 117 -4.65 10.55 -20.93
C SER A 117 -5.11 11.04 -19.54
N LEU A 118 -4.29 10.96 -18.53
CA LEU A 118 -4.61 11.50 -17.20
C LEU A 118 -3.97 12.88 -17.04
N LYS A 119 -4.79 13.91 -16.82
CA LYS A 119 -4.31 15.28 -16.61
C LYS A 119 -3.88 15.56 -15.17
N ALA A 120 -4.35 14.77 -14.22
CA ALA A 120 -4.01 14.93 -12.81
C ALA A 120 -2.63 14.36 -12.50
N GLU A 121 -1.92 15.02 -11.58
CA GLU A 121 -0.62 14.54 -11.11
C GLU A 121 -0.75 13.27 -10.29
N ARG A 122 0.25 12.41 -10.41
CA ARG A 122 0.39 11.20 -9.59
C ARG A 122 1.85 11.01 -9.20
N HIS A 123 2.08 10.66 -7.95
CA HIS A 123 3.41 10.45 -7.39
C HIS A 123 3.46 9.14 -6.61
N VAL A 124 4.64 8.52 -6.58
CA VAL A 124 4.95 7.42 -5.69
C VAL A 124 6.06 7.88 -4.75
N VAL A 125 5.82 7.77 -3.46
CA VAL A 125 6.81 8.06 -2.43
C VAL A 125 7.34 6.74 -1.89
N GLU A 126 8.65 6.52 -2.04
CA GLU A 126 9.34 5.36 -1.48
C GLU A 126 9.94 5.73 -0.14
N LEU A 127 9.58 4.98 0.88
CA LEU A 127 9.99 5.22 2.26
C LEU A 127 10.65 3.98 2.85
N LEU A 128 11.61 4.21 3.74
CA LEU A 128 12.17 3.15 4.57
C LEU A 128 11.28 2.94 5.79
N PRO A 129 11.14 1.71 6.28
CA PRO A 129 10.47 1.48 7.55
C PRO A 129 11.26 2.11 8.70
N ASN A 130 10.53 2.67 9.65
CA ASN A 130 11.12 3.32 10.83
C ASN A 130 10.94 2.41 12.05
N PHE A 131 12.02 1.83 12.51
CA PHE A 131 12.04 0.95 13.69
C PHE A 131 12.49 1.65 14.94
#